data_ad8212d78dc9118ec0745856a4fea5df
#
_entry.id   ad8212d78dc9118ec0745856a4fea5df
#
_cell.length_a   1.000
_cell.length_b   1.000
_cell.length_c   1.000
_cell.angle_alpha   90.00
_cell.angle_beta   90.00
_cell.angle_gamma   90.00
#
_symmetry.space_group_name_H-M   'P 1'
#
loop_
_entity.id
_entity.type
_entity.pdbx_description
1 polymer ?
#
loop_
_entity_poly.entity_id
_entity_poly.type
_entity_poly.pdbx_seq_one_letter_code
_entity_poly.pdbx_strand_id
1 'polypeptide(L)'
;MALPTNIETLLDGQIVEWARIEFKETWDAQASLKTICAFANDIDNWGGGYVVLGVKEAGSKRKTVGVPPEKVDSWLKDMLNKCKLIQPPYMPITEVSSYEGKTFVVIWAPGGSQRPYSSPKSMGSKTERVHWIRKMASTIAPSHEEEIDLYNLANNVPFDDRINHEADISDLSLPLIKTYLKEVGSTLYELADTMSFSELCRSMNIVDGPSEYTKPKNVGLLFFSPNPEAFFPFSAHIDVVELPDGEGGDRIYEHTFSGPLDAQLRDALRYLRNYVIEETIEKVPNQAESNRYFNYPYAALEEALANAVYHKGYDSREPIEVRILPDRIEILSHPGADRSISISNLRRFKASSRRYRNRRVGEFLKELHLTEGRNTGIHKMLRSLSENGSPEPILETDEDRLYFLVTIFARPSVSPGSASSNGGSTKIEGRHERILAYLKDNPSESLATAGKVLGISPSTLNRDVAQLKAEHRLIREGPKRGGKWLVS
;
A
#
# COMPACT_ATOMS: atom_id res chain seq x y z
N MET A 1 11.32 28.10 -3.14
CA MET A 1 11.14 26.81 -3.82
C MET A 1 9.83 26.26 -3.29
N ALA A 2 8.91 25.89 -4.14
CA ALA A 2 7.57 25.48 -3.70
C ALA A 2 7.54 24.00 -3.35
N LEU A 3 6.62 23.61 -2.46
CA LEU A 3 6.49 22.24 -1.97
C LEU A 3 5.59 21.40 -2.88
N PRO A 4 5.71 20.07 -2.90
CA PRO A 4 4.81 19.20 -3.65
C PRO A 4 3.38 19.21 -3.10
N THR A 5 3.17 19.59 -1.83
CA THR A 5 1.85 19.68 -1.19
C THR A 5 1.58 21.09 -0.65
N ASN A 6 0.32 21.43 -0.35
CA ASN A 6 -0.05 22.74 0.17
C ASN A 6 -0.09 22.77 1.70
N ILE A 7 -0.07 24.00 2.27
CA ILE A 7 -0.08 24.22 3.73
C ILE A 7 -1.38 23.72 4.38
N GLU A 8 -2.53 23.85 3.71
CA GLU A 8 -3.82 23.38 4.23
C GLU A 8 -3.80 21.89 4.48
N THR A 9 -3.37 21.13 3.49
CA THR A 9 -3.20 19.67 3.56
C THR A 9 -2.27 19.24 4.70
N LEU A 10 -1.17 19.99 4.92
CA LEU A 10 -0.26 19.72 6.04
C LEU A 10 -0.91 20.01 7.38
N LEU A 11 -1.70 21.09 7.48
CA LEU A 11 -2.39 21.47 8.71
C LEU A 11 -3.53 20.51 9.07
N ASP A 12 -4.27 20.03 8.09
CA ASP A 12 -5.35 19.04 8.28
C ASP A 12 -4.83 17.65 8.65
N GLY A 13 -3.59 17.32 8.26
CA GLY A 13 -2.93 16.05 8.56
C GLY A 13 -3.64 14.82 8.02
N GLN A 14 -4.51 14.98 6.99
CA GLN A 14 -5.29 13.89 6.40
C GLN A 14 -4.49 13.10 5.36
N ILE A 15 -3.68 13.78 4.55
CA ILE A 15 -2.94 13.20 3.43
C ILE A 15 -1.54 12.77 3.85
N VAL A 16 -0.86 13.59 4.63
CA VAL A 16 0.49 13.27 5.14
C VAL A 16 0.36 12.53 6.47
N GLU A 17 1.02 11.36 6.59
CA GLU A 17 1.03 10.60 7.85
C GLU A 17 1.55 11.46 9.00
N TRP A 18 0.86 11.37 10.12
CA TRP A 18 1.18 12.13 11.33
C TRP A 18 2.64 12.00 11.78
N ALA A 19 3.23 10.84 11.63
CA ALA A 19 4.63 10.59 11.98
C ALA A 19 5.63 11.38 11.10
N ARG A 20 5.18 11.90 9.96
CA ARG A 20 5.98 12.66 9.00
C ARG A 20 5.82 14.17 9.14
N ILE A 21 5.03 14.64 10.09
CA ILE A 21 4.86 16.08 10.33
C ILE A 21 5.30 16.41 11.75
N GLU A 22 6.07 17.47 11.89
CA GLU A 22 6.45 18.07 13.16
C GLU A 22 5.96 19.51 13.18
N PHE A 23 5.06 19.84 14.10
CA PHE A 23 4.58 21.19 14.29
C PHE A 23 5.39 21.91 15.36
N LYS A 24 5.73 23.17 15.11
CA LYS A 24 6.44 24.05 16.05
C LYS A 24 5.86 25.44 16.03
N GLU A 25 5.73 26.05 17.18
CA GLU A 25 5.29 27.43 17.30
C GLU A 25 6.35 28.41 16.75
N THR A 26 7.62 28.12 17.02
CA THR A 26 8.77 28.96 16.64
C THR A 26 9.94 28.10 16.16
N TRP A 27 10.97 28.76 15.61
CA TRP A 27 12.22 28.09 15.25
C TRP A 27 13.02 27.71 16.51
N ASP A 28 13.16 26.45 16.80
CA ASP A 28 14.11 25.89 17.75
C ASP A 28 15.21 25.14 16.95
N ALA A 29 16.37 25.76 16.90
CA ALA A 29 17.48 25.29 16.08
C ALA A 29 17.91 23.85 16.42
N GLN A 30 17.96 23.51 17.72
CA GLN A 30 18.42 22.18 18.15
C GLN A 30 17.38 21.10 17.90
N ALA A 31 16.15 21.34 18.33
CA ALA A 31 15.07 20.36 18.15
C ALA A 31 14.74 20.18 16.66
N SER A 32 14.69 21.28 15.89
CA SER A 32 14.43 21.20 14.46
C SER A 32 15.55 20.49 13.69
N LEU A 33 16.82 20.72 14.03
CA LEU A 33 17.96 20.03 13.40
C LEU A 33 17.90 18.53 13.61
N LYS A 34 17.55 18.07 14.82
CA LYS A 34 17.37 16.64 15.11
C LYS A 34 16.24 16.04 14.28
N THR A 35 15.12 16.73 14.18
CA THR A 35 13.96 16.27 13.41
C THR A 35 14.27 16.25 11.91
N ILE A 36 14.94 17.28 11.37
CA ILE A 36 15.40 17.29 9.98
C ILE A 36 16.35 16.12 9.71
N CYS A 37 17.31 15.85 10.61
CA CYS A 37 18.21 14.72 10.51
C CYS A 37 17.46 13.38 10.54
N ALA A 38 16.44 13.24 11.39
CA ALA A 38 15.63 12.04 11.49
C ALA A 38 14.79 11.81 10.22
N PHE A 39 14.23 12.86 9.63
CA PHE A 39 13.53 12.79 8.35
C PHE A 39 14.48 12.46 7.19
N ALA A 40 15.72 13.01 7.21
CA ALA A 40 16.73 12.64 6.22
C ALA A 40 17.14 11.16 6.32
N ASN A 41 17.20 10.61 7.53
CA ASN A 41 17.46 9.19 7.77
C ASN A 41 16.33 8.29 7.31
N ASP A 42 15.10 8.72 7.50
CA ASP A 42 13.91 8.05 6.97
C ASP A 42 13.96 6.53 7.10
N ILE A 43 14.14 6.04 8.35
CA ILE A 43 14.38 4.62 8.65
C ILE A 43 13.27 3.71 8.14
N ASP A 44 12.04 4.21 8.13
CA ASP A 44 10.86 3.47 7.63
C ASP A 44 10.66 3.64 6.12
N ASN A 45 11.58 4.37 5.44
CA ASN A 45 11.50 4.72 4.02
C ASN A 45 10.17 5.38 3.65
N TRP A 46 9.79 6.41 4.43
CA TRP A 46 8.51 7.13 4.29
C TRP A 46 8.60 8.36 3.39
N GLY A 47 9.75 8.61 2.77
CA GLY A 47 10.01 9.78 1.95
C GLY A 47 10.35 11.03 2.76
N GLY A 48 10.79 10.85 4.01
CA GLY A 48 11.13 11.95 4.91
C GLY A 48 9.90 12.61 5.55
N GLY A 49 9.93 13.93 5.79
CA GLY A 49 8.83 14.61 6.47
C GLY A 49 8.91 16.13 6.44
N TYR A 50 7.98 16.76 7.14
CA TYR A 50 7.79 18.20 7.16
C TYR A 50 7.93 18.75 8.56
N VAL A 51 8.65 19.87 8.72
CA VAL A 51 8.62 20.70 9.92
C VAL A 51 7.86 21.98 9.57
N VAL A 52 6.74 22.22 10.25
CA VAL A 52 5.85 23.37 10.01
C VAL A 52 5.98 24.32 11.19
N LEU A 53 6.51 25.54 10.95
CA LEU A 53 6.62 26.60 11.94
C LEU A 53 5.38 27.51 11.89
N GLY A 54 4.92 27.94 13.05
CA GLY A 54 3.73 28.78 13.21
C GLY A 54 2.52 28.02 13.74
N VAL A 55 2.71 26.78 14.20
CA VAL A 55 1.65 25.94 14.78
C VAL A 55 1.98 25.59 16.22
N LYS A 56 1.07 25.93 17.12
CA LYS A 56 1.16 25.57 18.54
C LYS A 56 0.34 24.32 18.83
N GLU A 57 0.97 23.32 19.39
CA GLU A 57 0.29 22.15 19.90
C GLU A 57 -0.13 22.38 21.37
N ALA A 58 -1.40 22.13 21.66
CA ALA A 58 -1.98 22.21 22.99
C ALA A 58 -2.77 20.93 23.26
N GLY A 59 -2.10 19.87 23.72
CA GLY A 59 -2.67 18.54 23.88
C GLY A 59 -3.09 17.95 22.52
N SER A 60 -4.36 17.56 22.40
CA SER A 60 -4.93 17.03 21.14
C SER A 60 -5.38 18.11 20.14
N LYS A 61 -5.29 19.40 20.52
CA LYS A 61 -5.70 20.53 19.67
C LYS A 61 -4.49 21.26 19.12
N ARG A 62 -4.58 21.66 17.86
CA ARG A 62 -3.61 22.52 17.20
C ARG A 62 -4.19 23.92 17.04
N LYS A 63 -3.35 24.92 17.22
CA LYS A 63 -3.70 26.31 16.99
C LYS A 63 -2.71 26.90 15.98
N THR A 64 -3.22 27.36 14.86
CA THR A 64 -2.47 28.12 13.88
C THR A 64 -2.17 29.51 14.45
N VAL A 65 -0.93 29.79 14.78
CA VAL A 65 -0.50 31.09 15.35
C VAL A 65 0.20 31.93 14.31
N GLY A 66 0.84 31.31 13.32
CA GLY A 66 1.70 31.97 12.35
C GLY A 66 3.07 32.34 12.91
N VAL A 67 3.99 32.72 12.03
CA VAL A 67 5.32 33.22 12.38
C VAL A 67 5.41 34.73 12.11
N PRO A 68 6.15 35.50 12.94
CA PRO A 68 6.38 36.90 12.65
C PRO A 68 7.14 37.06 11.34
N PRO A 69 6.61 37.80 10.34
CA PRO A 69 7.25 37.92 9.02
C PRO A 69 8.67 38.48 9.09
N GLU A 70 8.94 39.36 10.03
CA GLU A 70 10.27 39.99 10.24
C GLU A 70 11.33 39.00 10.75
N LYS A 71 10.92 37.84 11.29
CA LYS A 71 11.83 36.79 11.77
C LYS A 71 12.13 35.69 10.73
N VAL A 72 11.33 35.61 9.70
CA VAL A 72 11.42 34.51 8.70
C VAL A 72 12.81 34.43 8.08
N ASP A 73 13.35 35.57 7.59
CA ASP A 73 14.67 35.60 6.94
C ASP A 73 15.80 35.21 7.92
N SER A 74 15.73 35.65 9.16
CA SER A 74 16.72 35.29 10.17
C SER A 74 16.66 33.82 10.55
N TRP A 75 15.46 33.23 10.62
CA TRP A 75 15.29 31.79 10.90
C TRP A 75 15.77 30.90 9.74
N LEU A 76 15.49 31.28 8.51
CA LEU A 76 15.96 30.56 7.33
C LEU A 76 17.50 30.61 7.23
N LYS A 77 18.14 31.74 7.51
CA LYS A 77 19.61 31.88 7.58
C LYS A 77 20.22 31.01 8.69
N ASP A 78 19.61 31.02 9.88
CA ASP A 78 20.08 30.17 10.99
C ASP A 78 19.92 28.69 10.63
N MET A 79 18.78 28.27 10.05
CA MET A 79 18.53 26.94 9.59
C MET A 79 19.59 26.46 8.59
N LEU A 80 19.92 27.28 7.58
CA LEU A 80 20.97 26.96 6.61
C LEU A 80 22.32 26.72 7.30
N ASN A 81 22.67 27.55 8.30
CA ASN A 81 23.91 27.40 9.05
C ASN A 81 23.90 26.15 9.93
N LYS A 82 22.76 25.80 10.54
CA LYS A 82 22.63 24.61 11.39
C LYS A 82 22.61 23.33 10.57
N CYS A 83 21.96 23.31 9.41
CA CYS A 83 21.93 22.13 8.54
C CYS A 83 23.34 21.74 8.02
N LYS A 84 24.30 22.66 7.95
CA LYS A 84 25.72 22.34 7.68
C LYS A 84 26.33 21.42 8.73
N LEU A 85 25.72 21.29 9.92
CA LEU A 85 26.17 20.37 10.96
C LEU A 85 25.69 18.92 10.72
N ILE A 86 24.79 18.68 9.78
CA ILE A 86 24.40 17.33 9.39
C ILE A 86 25.51 16.69 8.55
N GLN A 87 25.84 15.46 8.83
CA GLN A 87 26.84 14.68 8.11
C GLN A 87 26.29 13.29 7.76
N PRO A 88 26.43 12.86 6.49
CA PRO A 88 26.88 13.62 5.31
C PRO A 88 26.13 14.94 5.09
N PRO A 89 26.63 15.84 4.23
CA PRO A 89 25.95 17.12 3.97
C PRO A 89 24.49 16.91 3.52
N TYR A 90 23.58 17.65 4.18
CA TYR A 90 22.16 17.56 3.88
C TYR A 90 21.49 18.93 4.03
N MET A 91 20.64 19.27 3.05
CA MET A 91 19.91 20.53 3.07
C MET A 91 18.43 20.27 2.72
N PRO A 92 17.50 20.59 3.61
CA PRO A 92 16.06 20.47 3.33
C PRO A 92 15.60 21.56 2.36
N ILE A 93 14.41 21.37 1.82
CA ILE A 93 13.72 22.37 0.98
C ILE A 93 12.79 23.17 1.86
N THR A 94 12.75 24.51 1.64
CA THR A 94 11.93 25.40 2.46
C THR A 94 10.99 26.24 1.63
N GLU A 95 9.80 26.49 2.17
CA GLU A 95 8.81 27.39 1.61
C GLU A 95 8.22 28.30 2.70
N VAL A 96 7.94 29.53 2.32
CA VAL A 96 7.14 30.46 3.14
C VAL A 96 5.75 30.51 2.52
N SER A 97 4.76 30.03 3.26
CA SER A 97 3.37 29.93 2.84
C SER A 97 2.46 30.82 3.66
N SER A 98 1.33 31.21 3.10
CA SER A 98 0.29 31.97 3.81
C SER A 98 -0.99 31.16 3.92
N TYR A 99 -1.58 31.09 5.11
CA TYR A 99 -2.85 30.45 5.38
C TYR A 99 -3.65 31.28 6.40
N GLU A 100 -4.93 31.54 6.12
CA GLU A 100 -5.81 32.37 6.95
C GLU A 100 -5.18 33.73 7.35
N GLY A 101 -4.46 34.35 6.41
CA GLY A 101 -3.80 35.63 6.64
C GLY A 101 -2.58 35.58 7.56
N LYS A 102 -2.08 34.41 7.92
CA LYS A 102 -0.89 34.16 8.72
C LYS A 102 0.22 33.58 7.90
N THR A 103 1.45 33.89 8.24
CA THR A 103 2.66 33.38 7.60
C THR A 103 3.12 32.09 8.29
N PHE A 104 3.52 31.09 7.52
CA PHE A 104 4.11 29.83 7.99
C PHE A 104 5.43 29.59 7.27
N VAL A 105 6.35 28.90 7.93
CA VAL A 105 7.56 28.37 7.28
C VAL A 105 7.45 26.84 7.28
N VAL A 106 7.47 26.26 6.10
CA VAL A 106 7.47 24.82 5.92
C VAL A 106 8.85 24.37 5.48
N ILE A 107 9.41 23.41 6.19
CA ILE A 107 10.71 22.81 5.92
C ILE A 107 10.44 21.36 5.51
N TRP A 108 10.60 21.04 4.23
CA TRP A 108 10.50 19.69 3.74
C TRP A 108 11.86 19.02 3.74
N ALA A 109 11.99 17.93 4.48
CA ALA A 109 13.18 17.11 4.57
C ALA A 109 12.90 15.74 3.94
N PRO A 110 13.09 15.58 2.61
CA PRO A 110 12.97 14.27 1.95
C PRO A 110 14.01 13.28 2.49
N GLY A 111 13.72 11.98 2.35
CA GLY A 111 14.68 10.94 2.67
C GLY A 111 15.98 11.14 1.88
N GLY A 112 17.10 11.20 2.57
CA GLY A 112 18.39 11.47 1.95
C GLY A 112 18.99 10.24 1.25
N SER A 113 19.79 10.46 0.21
CA SER A 113 20.44 9.42 -0.58
C SER A 113 21.74 8.87 0.04
N GLN A 114 22.33 9.58 1.03
CA GLN A 114 23.61 9.23 1.65
C GLN A 114 23.45 8.83 3.13
N ARG A 115 22.39 8.11 3.46
CA ARG A 115 22.12 7.61 4.81
C ARG A 115 23.28 6.70 5.29
N PRO A 116 23.57 6.64 6.60
CA PRO A 116 22.91 7.33 7.71
C PRO A 116 23.45 8.76 7.90
N TYR A 117 22.53 9.68 8.15
CA TYR A 117 22.85 11.05 8.54
C TYR A 117 22.94 11.17 10.05
N SER A 118 23.91 11.98 10.52
CA SER A 118 24.07 12.27 11.93
C SER A 118 24.11 13.78 12.18
N SER A 119 23.65 14.21 13.34
CA SER A 119 23.81 15.57 13.81
C SER A 119 24.30 15.62 15.26
N PRO A 120 24.84 16.77 15.73
CA PRO A 120 25.25 16.92 17.12
C PRO A 120 24.08 16.69 18.09
N LYS A 121 24.34 16.00 19.19
CA LYS A 121 23.35 15.76 20.26
C LYS A 121 22.92 17.06 20.94
N SER A 122 23.82 18.03 21.01
CA SER A 122 23.56 19.39 21.51
C SER A 122 24.43 20.42 20.75
N MET A 123 24.09 21.71 20.81
CA MET A 123 24.78 22.78 20.09
C MET A 123 26.12 23.20 20.71
N GLY A 124 26.82 22.35 21.43
CA GLY A 124 28.14 22.62 22.02
C GLY A 124 29.31 22.17 21.15
N SER A 125 30.53 22.67 21.45
CA SER A 125 31.73 22.50 20.60
C SER A 125 32.38 21.12 20.65
N LYS A 126 31.94 20.18 21.47
CA LYS A 126 32.46 18.79 21.56
C LYS A 126 31.33 17.85 21.96
N THR A 127 30.32 17.73 21.12
CA THR A 127 29.17 16.86 21.39
C THR A 127 29.20 15.60 20.55
N GLU A 128 28.77 14.52 21.18
CA GLU A 128 28.49 13.26 20.52
C GLU A 128 27.56 13.48 19.31
N ARG A 129 27.78 12.76 18.24
CA ARG A 129 26.91 12.75 17.07
C ARG A 129 25.94 11.60 17.18
N VAL A 130 24.69 11.82 16.77
CA VAL A 130 23.61 10.82 16.85
C VAL A 130 22.94 10.70 15.50
N HIS A 131 22.66 9.48 15.08
CA HIS A 131 21.81 9.15 13.95
C HIS A 131 20.35 9.20 14.42
N TRP A 132 19.70 10.35 14.31
CA TRP A 132 18.32 10.50 14.76
C TRP A 132 17.38 9.73 13.85
N ILE A 133 16.33 9.15 14.46
CA ILE A 133 15.23 8.50 13.75
C ILE A 133 13.88 9.04 14.21
N ARG A 134 12.87 8.85 13.38
CA ARG A 134 11.49 9.21 13.70
C ARG A 134 10.71 7.96 14.09
N LYS A 135 10.11 7.97 15.28
CA LYS A 135 9.14 6.96 15.72
C LYS A 135 7.86 7.65 16.13
N MET A 136 6.76 7.31 15.44
CA MET A 136 5.50 8.04 15.61
C MET A 136 5.71 9.56 15.49
N ALA A 137 5.33 10.35 16.51
CA ALA A 137 5.52 11.78 16.55
C ALA A 137 6.82 12.22 17.27
N SER A 138 7.75 11.30 17.56
CA SER A 138 8.93 11.59 18.37
C SER A 138 10.24 11.40 17.59
N THR A 139 11.19 12.30 17.78
CA THR A 139 12.56 12.17 17.30
C THR A 139 13.42 11.60 18.41
N ILE A 140 14.00 10.41 18.20
CA ILE A 140 14.77 9.68 19.20
C ILE A 140 16.12 9.19 18.65
N ALA A 141 17.04 8.85 19.52
CA ALA A 141 18.22 8.09 19.15
C ALA A 141 17.83 6.63 18.82
N PRO A 142 18.42 6.02 17.78
CA PRO A 142 18.12 4.65 17.42
C PRO A 142 18.66 3.67 18.46
N SER A 143 18.03 2.50 18.57
CA SER A 143 18.60 1.33 19.21
C SER A 143 19.75 0.77 18.35
N HIS A 144 20.52 -0.19 18.89
CA HIS A 144 21.59 -0.84 18.13
C HIS A 144 21.10 -1.54 16.86
N GLU A 145 19.95 -2.22 16.94
CA GLU A 145 19.32 -2.88 15.78
C GLU A 145 18.91 -1.88 14.71
N GLU A 146 18.29 -0.77 15.13
CA GLU A 146 17.87 0.31 14.24
C GLU A 146 19.04 1.05 13.60
N GLU A 147 20.17 1.13 14.30
CA GLU A 147 21.39 1.70 13.74
C GLU A 147 21.98 0.77 12.65
N ILE A 148 21.93 -0.54 12.84
CA ILE A 148 22.27 -1.53 11.80
C ILE A 148 21.31 -1.38 10.61
N ASP A 149 20.03 -1.20 10.86
CA ASP A 149 19.04 -0.98 9.79
C ASP A 149 19.33 0.31 9.00
N LEU A 150 19.74 1.39 9.66
CA LEU A 150 20.16 2.63 8.97
C LEU A 150 21.37 2.41 8.07
N TYR A 151 22.38 1.65 8.52
CA TYR A 151 23.53 1.30 7.71
C TYR A 151 23.17 0.38 6.53
N ASN A 152 22.20 -0.51 6.72
CA ASN A 152 21.68 -1.34 5.64
C ASN A 152 20.91 -0.51 4.61
N LEU A 153 20.14 0.49 5.06
CA LEU A 153 19.47 1.45 4.18
C LEU A 153 20.44 2.31 3.39
N ALA A 154 21.63 2.62 3.93
CA ALA A 154 22.67 3.36 3.21
C ALA A 154 23.12 2.65 1.93
N ASN A 155 23.07 1.32 1.92
CA ASN A 155 23.45 0.49 0.78
C ASN A 155 22.28 0.17 -0.17
N ASN A 156 21.04 0.53 0.21
CA ASN A 156 19.84 0.18 -0.52
C ASN A 156 18.91 1.38 -0.66
N VAL A 157 19.18 2.26 -1.62
CA VAL A 157 18.19 3.25 -2.05
C VAL A 157 16.99 2.49 -2.59
N PRO A 158 15.76 2.73 -2.09
CA PRO A 158 14.55 2.10 -2.61
C PRO A 158 14.45 2.24 -4.12
N PHE A 159 13.88 1.26 -4.79
CA PHE A 159 13.82 1.24 -6.25
C PHE A 159 13.17 2.52 -6.80
N ASP A 160 12.07 2.95 -6.23
CA ASP A 160 11.30 4.11 -6.67
C ASP A 160 12.04 5.45 -6.49
N ASP A 161 13.00 5.53 -5.56
CA ASP A 161 13.83 6.74 -5.31
C ASP A 161 15.21 6.69 -6.00
N ARG A 162 15.53 5.62 -6.74
CA ARG A 162 16.78 5.52 -7.52
C ARG A 162 16.73 6.39 -8.76
N ILE A 163 17.89 6.99 -9.08
CA ILE A 163 18.10 7.64 -10.37
C ILE A 163 18.06 6.59 -11.48
N ASN A 164 17.33 6.89 -12.55
CA ASN A 164 17.37 6.12 -13.77
C ASN A 164 18.39 6.76 -14.74
N HIS A 165 19.50 6.08 -14.97
CA HIS A 165 20.58 6.61 -15.81
C HIS A 165 20.30 6.48 -17.32
N GLU A 166 19.33 5.64 -17.71
CA GLU A 166 18.92 5.45 -19.10
C GLU A 166 17.91 6.50 -19.56
N ALA A 167 17.29 7.22 -18.62
CA ALA A 167 16.29 8.26 -18.88
C ALA A 167 16.90 9.66 -18.88
N ASP A 168 16.21 10.59 -19.51
CA ASP A 168 16.47 12.01 -19.48
C ASP A 168 15.27 12.79 -18.93
N ILE A 169 15.50 14.03 -18.48
CA ILE A 169 14.44 14.88 -17.93
C ILE A 169 13.33 15.14 -18.96
N SER A 170 13.64 15.08 -20.26
CA SER A 170 12.69 15.18 -21.36
C SER A 170 11.72 13.99 -21.46
N ASP A 171 11.99 12.88 -20.79
CA ASP A 171 11.08 11.73 -20.71
C ASP A 171 9.95 11.95 -19.67
N LEU A 172 10.03 13.05 -18.91
CA LEU A 172 8.97 13.50 -18.03
C LEU A 172 8.07 14.51 -18.74
N SER A 173 6.77 14.39 -18.52
CA SER A 173 5.74 15.19 -19.20
C SER A 173 5.25 16.33 -18.30
N LEU A 174 5.49 17.59 -18.69
CA LEU A 174 4.95 18.75 -18.01
C LEU A 174 3.41 18.73 -17.89
N PRO A 175 2.64 18.34 -18.93
CA PRO A 175 1.19 18.20 -18.81
C PRO A 175 0.76 17.21 -17.70
N LEU A 176 1.42 16.06 -17.58
CA LEU A 176 1.11 15.07 -16.53
C LEU A 176 1.42 15.65 -15.13
N ILE A 177 2.59 16.28 -14.98
CA ILE A 177 2.98 16.97 -13.75
C ILE A 177 1.95 18.05 -13.37
N LYS A 178 1.54 18.89 -14.31
CA LYS A 178 0.54 19.95 -14.05
C LYS A 178 -0.82 19.36 -13.68
N THR A 179 -1.24 18.28 -14.33
CA THR A 179 -2.48 17.59 -13.99
C THR A 179 -2.45 17.08 -12.56
N TYR A 180 -1.38 16.40 -12.18
CA TYR A 180 -1.16 15.95 -10.82
C TYR A 180 -1.16 17.11 -9.81
N LEU A 181 -0.34 18.15 -10.02
CA LEU A 181 -0.23 19.30 -9.12
C LEU A 181 -1.55 20.01 -8.92
N LYS A 182 -2.37 20.10 -9.97
CA LYS A 182 -3.72 20.68 -9.90
C LYS A 182 -4.65 19.82 -9.06
N GLU A 183 -4.61 18.49 -9.26
CA GLU A 183 -5.47 17.54 -8.55
C GLU A 183 -5.18 17.53 -7.04
N VAL A 184 -3.89 17.54 -6.66
CA VAL A 184 -3.48 17.58 -5.25
C VAL A 184 -3.53 18.97 -4.62
N GLY A 185 -3.88 20.00 -5.38
CA GLY A 185 -3.95 21.40 -4.90
C GLY A 185 -2.59 21.96 -4.48
N SER A 186 -1.50 21.53 -5.13
CA SER A 186 -0.16 22.02 -4.82
C SER A 186 0.06 23.46 -5.28
N THR A 187 0.76 24.25 -4.46
CA THR A 187 1.21 25.62 -4.82
C THR A 187 2.17 25.64 -6.01
N LEU A 188 2.86 24.52 -6.27
CA LEU A 188 3.69 24.36 -7.46
C LEU A 188 2.92 24.51 -8.77
N TYR A 189 1.61 24.26 -8.78
CA TYR A 189 0.79 24.42 -9.97
C TYR A 189 0.86 25.84 -10.54
N GLU A 190 0.72 26.84 -9.67
CA GLU A 190 0.77 28.25 -10.06
C GLU A 190 2.15 28.69 -10.56
N LEU A 191 3.20 28.02 -10.07
CA LEU A 191 4.59 28.34 -10.41
C LEU A 191 5.10 27.53 -11.62
N ALA A 192 4.38 26.49 -12.02
CA ALA A 192 4.83 25.55 -13.07
C ALA A 192 5.08 26.20 -14.44
N ASP A 193 4.44 27.33 -14.73
CA ASP A 193 4.62 28.09 -15.98
C ASP A 193 5.77 29.11 -15.90
N THR A 194 6.24 29.44 -14.70
CA THR A 194 7.28 30.47 -14.47
C THR A 194 8.63 29.87 -14.08
N MET A 195 8.64 28.68 -13.52
CA MET A 195 9.85 27.93 -13.17
C MET A 195 10.44 27.24 -14.40
N SER A 196 11.76 26.99 -14.39
CA SER A 196 12.33 26.05 -15.33
C SER A 196 11.82 24.63 -15.05
N PHE A 197 11.67 23.81 -16.10
CA PHE A 197 11.17 22.43 -15.96
C PHE A 197 12.03 21.60 -14.98
N SER A 198 13.36 21.80 -15.03
CA SER A 198 14.27 21.14 -14.10
C SER A 198 14.04 21.55 -12.65
N GLU A 199 13.79 22.83 -12.37
CA GLU A 199 13.50 23.29 -11.02
C GLU A 199 12.16 22.75 -10.49
N LEU A 200 11.15 22.70 -11.36
CA LEU A 200 9.86 22.09 -11.03
C LEU A 200 10.03 20.62 -10.63
N CYS A 201 10.72 19.83 -11.45
CA CYS A 201 10.96 18.43 -11.19
C CYS A 201 11.81 18.19 -9.92
N ARG A 202 12.80 19.07 -9.66
CA ARG A 202 13.58 19.05 -8.41
C ARG A 202 12.72 19.38 -7.19
N SER A 203 11.83 20.35 -7.31
CA SER A 203 10.91 20.71 -6.23
C SER A 203 9.97 19.58 -5.84
N MET A 204 9.58 18.73 -6.80
CA MET A 204 8.80 17.52 -6.58
C MET A 204 9.67 16.32 -6.14
N ASN A 205 10.98 16.46 -6.11
CA ASN A 205 11.93 15.38 -5.83
C ASN A 205 11.76 14.14 -6.74
N ILE A 206 11.47 14.38 -8.03
CA ILE A 206 11.33 13.35 -9.06
C ILE A 206 12.54 13.28 -9.99
N VAL A 207 13.52 14.13 -9.79
CA VAL A 207 14.83 14.12 -10.45
C VAL A 207 15.94 14.32 -9.43
N ASP A 208 17.17 13.95 -9.77
CA ASP A 208 18.35 14.17 -8.94
C ASP A 208 19.61 14.35 -9.82
N GLY A 209 20.76 14.57 -9.19
CA GLY A 209 22.03 14.81 -9.85
C GLY A 209 22.41 16.29 -9.94
N PRO A 210 23.65 16.63 -10.37
CA PRO A 210 24.11 18.01 -10.57
C PRO A 210 23.35 18.67 -11.72
N SER A 211 23.44 19.99 -11.82
CA SER A 211 22.67 20.78 -12.80
C SER A 211 22.93 20.34 -14.25
N GLU A 212 24.17 19.98 -14.53
CA GLU A 212 24.65 19.52 -15.83
C GLU A 212 24.29 18.05 -16.14
N TYR A 213 23.86 17.28 -15.13
CA TYR A 213 23.51 15.87 -15.27
C TYR A 213 22.31 15.51 -14.39
N THR A 214 21.22 16.26 -14.60
CA THR A 214 19.94 16.00 -13.89
C THR A 214 19.23 14.83 -14.55
N LYS A 215 18.94 13.78 -13.79
CA LYS A 215 18.27 12.57 -14.27
C LYS A 215 16.99 12.29 -13.49
N PRO A 216 15.97 11.69 -14.14
CA PRO A 216 14.76 11.25 -13.46
C PRO A 216 15.04 10.18 -12.40
N LYS A 217 14.27 10.21 -11.32
CA LYS A 217 14.10 9.08 -10.43
C LYS A 217 13.03 8.14 -10.98
N ASN A 218 13.10 6.85 -10.60
CA ASN A 218 12.15 5.86 -11.09
C ASN A 218 10.68 6.26 -10.80
N VAL A 219 10.40 6.83 -9.63
CA VAL A 219 9.05 7.34 -9.30
C VAL A 219 8.59 8.43 -10.28
N GLY A 220 9.50 9.31 -10.70
CA GLY A 220 9.19 10.34 -11.69
C GLY A 220 8.76 9.73 -13.02
N LEU A 221 9.46 8.70 -13.48
CA LEU A 221 9.12 7.98 -14.71
C LEU A 221 7.82 7.19 -14.57
N LEU A 222 7.59 6.54 -13.43
CA LEU A 222 6.36 5.78 -13.19
C LEU A 222 5.09 6.65 -13.23
N PHE A 223 5.15 7.89 -12.72
CA PHE A 223 3.98 8.77 -12.66
C PHE A 223 3.91 9.82 -13.77
N PHE A 224 5.04 10.26 -14.30
CA PHE A 224 5.10 11.43 -15.17
C PHE A 224 5.74 11.16 -16.54
N SER A 225 6.09 9.92 -16.87
CA SER A 225 6.40 9.53 -18.24
C SER A 225 5.11 9.13 -18.97
N PRO A 226 4.91 9.55 -20.24
CA PRO A 226 3.79 9.05 -21.05
C PRO A 226 3.90 7.55 -21.34
N ASN A 227 5.11 7.00 -21.29
CA ASN A 227 5.39 5.58 -21.54
C ASN A 227 6.39 5.02 -20.51
N PRO A 228 5.96 4.73 -19.28
CA PRO A 228 6.83 4.13 -18.25
C PRO A 228 7.40 2.78 -18.66
N GLU A 229 6.70 2.02 -19.51
CA GLU A 229 7.14 0.69 -19.96
C GLU A 229 8.43 0.73 -20.78
N ALA A 230 8.78 1.87 -21.38
CA ALA A 230 10.06 2.04 -22.05
C ALA A 230 11.25 1.87 -21.09
N PHE A 231 11.04 2.18 -19.79
CA PHE A 231 12.05 2.12 -18.74
C PHE A 231 11.87 0.89 -17.82
N PHE A 232 10.64 0.40 -17.72
CA PHE A 232 10.27 -0.74 -16.86
C PHE A 232 9.47 -1.76 -17.68
N PRO A 233 10.13 -2.41 -18.65
CA PRO A 233 9.46 -3.31 -19.59
C PRO A 233 8.84 -4.50 -18.83
N PHE A 234 7.63 -4.85 -19.22
CA PHE A 234 6.80 -5.91 -18.60
C PHE A 234 6.37 -5.68 -17.15
N SER A 235 6.81 -4.61 -16.51
CA SER A 235 6.58 -4.35 -15.09
C SER A 235 5.61 -3.21 -14.83
N ALA A 236 5.63 -2.16 -15.66
CA ALA A 236 4.86 -0.95 -15.44
C ALA A 236 3.50 -0.97 -16.16
N HIS A 237 2.76 -2.08 -16.04
CA HIS A 237 1.37 -2.18 -16.51
C HIS A 237 0.54 -3.13 -15.63
N ILE A 238 -0.77 -3.09 -15.82
CA ILE A 238 -1.74 -3.97 -15.17
C ILE A 238 -2.45 -4.74 -16.28
N ASP A 239 -2.38 -6.07 -16.20
CA ASP A 239 -3.13 -6.98 -17.07
C ASP A 239 -4.39 -7.44 -16.38
N VAL A 240 -5.51 -7.36 -17.07
CA VAL A 240 -6.78 -7.95 -16.66
C VAL A 240 -7.11 -9.08 -17.61
N VAL A 241 -7.17 -10.29 -17.07
CA VAL A 241 -7.40 -11.54 -17.82
C VAL A 241 -8.73 -12.14 -17.38
N GLU A 242 -9.69 -12.17 -18.29
CA GLU A 242 -10.98 -12.81 -18.04
C GLU A 242 -10.96 -14.27 -18.53
N LEU A 243 -11.38 -15.15 -17.66
CA LEU A 243 -11.46 -16.60 -17.86
C LEU A 243 -12.92 -17.09 -17.64
N PRO A 244 -13.86 -16.78 -18.57
CA PRO A 244 -15.29 -17.05 -18.35
C PRO A 244 -15.61 -18.52 -18.17
N ASP A 245 -14.81 -19.41 -18.75
CA ASP A 245 -14.97 -20.86 -18.64
C ASP A 245 -14.12 -21.48 -17.52
N GLY A 246 -13.47 -20.63 -16.68
CA GLY A 246 -12.55 -21.05 -15.64
C GLY A 246 -11.15 -21.38 -16.15
N GLU A 247 -10.29 -21.88 -15.27
CA GLU A 247 -8.93 -22.27 -15.59
C GLU A 247 -8.91 -23.44 -16.59
N GLY A 248 -8.24 -23.25 -17.74
CA GLY A 248 -8.19 -24.25 -18.82
C GLY A 248 -9.39 -24.24 -19.77
N GLY A 249 -10.26 -23.24 -19.66
CA GLY A 249 -11.31 -22.98 -20.65
C GLY A 249 -10.77 -22.41 -21.96
N ASP A 250 -11.61 -22.44 -23.01
CA ASP A 250 -11.19 -22.04 -24.36
C ASP A 250 -11.26 -20.52 -24.59
N ARG A 251 -12.02 -19.77 -23.77
CA ARG A 251 -12.20 -18.32 -23.92
C ARG A 251 -11.32 -17.56 -22.94
N ILE A 252 -10.48 -16.69 -23.49
CA ILE A 252 -9.59 -15.81 -22.72
C ILE A 252 -9.73 -14.43 -23.34
N TYR A 253 -10.01 -13.41 -22.52
CA TYR A 253 -10.00 -12.01 -22.91
C TYR A 253 -8.95 -11.29 -22.09
N GLU A 254 -8.10 -10.51 -22.77
CA GLU A 254 -7.00 -9.79 -22.11
C GLU A 254 -7.13 -8.29 -22.37
N HIS A 255 -6.93 -7.50 -21.32
CA HIS A 255 -6.91 -6.04 -21.35
C HIS A 255 -5.69 -5.54 -20.60
N THR A 256 -4.79 -4.82 -21.29
CA THR A 256 -3.60 -4.23 -20.69
C THR A 256 -3.83 -2.75 -20.42
N PHE A 257 -3.60 -2.31 -19.21
CA PHE A 257 -3.64 -0.91 -18.79
C PHE A 257 -2.23 -0.40 -18.60
N SER A 258 -1.79 0.50 -19.47
CA SER A 258 -0.44 1.06 -19.56
C SER A 258 -0.44 2.58 -19.36
N GLY A 259 0.75 3.21 -19.38
CA GLY A 259 0.92 4.65 -19.17
C GLY A 259 1.25 5.01 -17.72
N PRO A 260 1.02 6.26 -17.26
CA PRO A 260 1.26 6.68 -15.88
C PRO A 260 0.58 5.81 -14.85
N LEU A 261 1.25 5.54 -13.75
CA LEU A 261 0.83 4.53 -12.77
C LEU A 261 -0.55 4.80 -12.14
N ASP A 262 -0.86 6.06 -11.87
CA ASP A 262 -2.18 6.46 -11.36
C ASP A 262 -3.27 6.28 -12.43
N ALA A 263 -2.96 6.52 -13.70
CA ALA A 263 -3.89 6.30 -14.81
C ALA A 263 -4.17 4.80 -14.98
N GLN A 264 -3.13 3.94 -14.96
CA GLN A 264 -3.30 2.48 -15.01
C GLN A 264 -4.24 1.98 -13.91
N LEU A 265 -4.00 2.41 -12.66
CA LEU A 265 -4.82 2.01 -11.51
C LEU A 265 -6.29 2.47 -11.69
N ARG A 266 -6.50 3.73 -12.07
CA ARG A 266 -7.84 4.29 -12.28
C ARG A 266 -8.59 3.59 -13.42
N ASP A 267 -7.90 3.30 -14.50
CA ASP A 267 -8.51 2.68 -15.68
C ASP A 267 -8.85 1.21 -15.43
N ALA A 268 -7.96 0.46 -14.78
CA ALA A 268 -8.25 -0.91 -14.35
C ALA A 268 -9.43 -0.96 -13.36
N LEU A 269 -9.47 -0.07 -12.37
CA LEU A 269 -10.58 0.04 -11.43
C LEU A 269 -11.90 0.43 -12.12
N ARG A 270 -11.84 1.34 -13.10
CA ARG A 270 -12.99 1.73 -13.92
C ARG A 270 -13.51 0.54 -14.74
N TYR A 271 -12.59 -0.25 -15.31
CA TYR A 271 -12.94 -1.47 -16.03
C TYR A 271 -13.66 -2.46 -15.10
N LEU A 272 -13.06 -2.79 -13.96
CA LEU A 272 -13.68 -3.68 -12.97
C LEU A 272 -15.06 -3.19 -12.55
N ARG A 273 -15.21 -1.88 -12.28
CA ARG A 273 -16.48 -1.28 -11.89
C ARG A 273 -17.56 -1.38 -12.96
N ASN A 274 -17.20 -1.18 -14.24
CA ASN A 274 -18.19 -1.04 -15.31
C ASN A 274 -18.53 -2.36 -16.00
N TYR A 275 -17.62 -3.35 -15.97
CA TYR A 275 -17.77 -4.58 -16.74
C TYR A 275 -17.80 -5.85 -15.90
N VAL A 276 -17.31 -5.78 -14.65
CA VAL A 276 -17.17 -6.97 -13.79
C VAL A 276 -18.10 -6.91 -12.59
N ILE A 277 -18.27 -5.72 -12.00
CA ILE A 277 -19.19 -5.55 -10.86
C ILE A 277 -20.62 -5.47 -11.36
N GLU A 278 -21.44 -6.41 -10.88
CA GLU A 278 -22.88 -6.49 -11.18
C GLU A 278 -23.71 -6.23 -9.93
N GLU A 279 -24.71 -5.32 -10.03
CA GLU A 279 -25.70 -5.08 -8.98
C GLU A 279 -26.86 -6.07 -9.14
N THR A 280 -27.19 -6.76 -8.06
CA THR A 280 -28.40 -7.59 -7.98
C THR A 280 -29.41 -6.94 -7.06
N ILE A 281 -30.65 -6.84 -7.53
CA ILE A 281 -31.78 -6.35 -6.76
C ILE A 281 -32.72 -7.52 -6.45
N GLU A 282 -32.81 -7.88 -5.18
CA GLU A 282 -33.64 -8.97 -4.70
C GLU A 282 -34.89 -8.42 -3.99
N LYS A 283 -36.10 -8.75 -4.47
CA LYS A 283 -37.33 -8.39 -3.80
C LYS A 283 -37.57 -9.34 -2.63
N VAL A 284 -37.77 -8.76 -1.44
CA VAL A 284 -38.14 -9.52 -0.25
C VAL A 284 -39.66 -9.69 -0.25
N PRO A 285 -40.20 -10.92 -0.18
CA PRO A 285 -41.66 -11.13 -0.10
C PRO A 285 -42.25 -10.38 1.09
N ASN A 286 -43.36 -9.68 0.86
CA ASN A 286 -44.11 -8.89 1.87
C ASN A 286 -43.36 -7.64 2.43
N GLN A 287 -42.30 -7.17 1.77
CA GLN A 287 -41.65 -5.89 2.10
C GLN A 287 -41.67 -4.98 0.86
N ALA A 288 -41.86 -3.66 1.09
CA ALA A 288 -41.78 -2.68 0.01
C ALA A 288 -40.36 -2.44 -0.46
N GLU A 289 -39.38 -2.70 0.40
CA GLU A 289 -37.96 -2.51 0.18
C GLU A 289 -37.34 -3.75 -0.44
N SER A 290 -36.37 -3.55 -1.35
CA SER A 290 -35.60 -4.59 -2.00
C SER A 290 -34.21 -4.61 -1.43
N ASN A 291 -33.61 -5.78 -1.25
CA ASN A 291 -32.20 -5.92 -0.93
C ASN A 291 -31.37 -5.65 -2.19
N ARG A 292 -30.34 -4.84 -2.06
CA ARG A 292 -29.37 -4.58 -3.12
C ARG A 292 -28.01 -5.07 -2.68
N TYR A 293 -27.32 -5.79 -3.54
CA TYR A 293 -25.98 -6.26 -3.30
C TYR A 293 -25.19 -6.39 -4.61
N PHE A 294 -23.88 -6.44 -4.49
CA PHE A 294 -22.98 -6.60 -5.62
C PHE A 294 -22.35 -8.01 -5.59
N ASN A 295 -22.02 -8.54 -6.78
CA ASN A 295 -21.22 -9.75 -6.85
C ASN A 295 -19.87 -9.54 -6.15
N TYR A 296 -19.25 -8.36 -6.34
CA TYR A 296 -18.02 -7.92 -5.66
C TYR A 296 -18.21 -6.48 -5.14
N PRO A 297 -17.89 -6.17 -3.88
CA PRO A 297 -17.90 -4.80 -3.40
C PRO A 297 -16.71 -4.03 -3.97
N TYR A 298 -16.95 -2.88 -4.63
CA TYR A 298 -15.93 -2.05 -5.27
C TYR A 298 -14.77 -1.70 -4.32
N ALA A 299 -15.07 -1.33 -3.08
CA ALA A 299 -14.06 -0.94 -2.09
C ALA A 299 -13.07 -2.07 -1.75
N ALA A 300 -13.46 -3.34 -1.88
CA ALA A 300 -12.55 -4.47 -1.68
C ALA A 300 -11.56 -4.61 -2.85
N LEU A 301 -12.05 -4.47 -4.08
CA LEU A 301 -11.21 -4.52 -5.29
C LEU A 301 -10.27 -3.31 -5.37
N GLU A 302 -10.78 -2.11 -5.06
CA GLU A 302 -9.99 -0.88 -4.99
C GLU A 302 -8.81 -1.03 -4.04
N GLU A 303 -9.06 -1.50 -2.82
CA GLU A 303 -8.02 -1.69 -1.82
C GLU A 303 -7.01 -2.77 -2.21
N ALA A 304 -7.47 -3.89 -2.76
CA ALA A 304 -6.61 -4.98 -3.19
C ALA A 304 -5.69 -4.56 -4.35
N LEU A 305 -6.23 -3.87 -5.35
CA LEU A 305 -5.46 -3.43 -6.51
C LEU A 305 -4.52 -2.25 -6.17
N ALA A 306 -4.97 -1.30 -5.36
CA ALA A 306 -4.11 -0.21 -4.87
C ALA A 306 -2.92 -0.76 -4.05
N ASN A 307 -3.15 -1.77 -3.21
CA ASN A 307 -2.09 -2.46 -2.48
C ASN A 307 -1.14 -3.21 -3.42
N ALA A 308 -1.64 -3.86 -4.47
CA ALA A 308 -0.80 -4.51 -5.46
C ALA A 308 0.14 -3.51 -6.13
N VAL A 309 -0.37 -2.35 -6.58
CA VAL A 309 0.42 -1.25 -7.17
C VAL A 309 1.45 -0.70 -6.18
N TYR A 310 1.04 -0.48 -4.92
CA TYR A 310 1.91 0.09 -3.90
C TYR A 310 3.08 -0.83 -3.54
N HIS A 311 2.84 -2.14 -3.46
CA HIS A 311 3.81 -3.11 -2.97
C HIS A 311 4.58 -3.85 -4.06
N LYS A 312 4.25 -3.63 -5.32
CA LYS A 312 4.93 -4.24 -6.46
C LYS A 312 6.42 -3.92 -6.50
N GLY A 313 7.23 -4.89 -6.91
CA GLY A 313 8.63 -4.68 -7.30
C GLY A 313 8.70 -4.30 -8.77
N TYR A 314 8.90 -3.01 -9.06
CA TYR A 314 9.02 -2.52 -10.44
C TYR A 314 10.36 -2.85 -11.10
N ASP A 315 11.28 -3.46 -10.36
CA ASP A 315 12.53 -4.05 -10.84
C ASP A 315 12.39 -5.51 -11.28
N SER A 316 11.20 -6.10 -11.10
CA SER A 316 10.84 -7.41 -11.65
C SER A 316 10.30 -7.27 -13.09
N ARG A 317 10.15 -8.37 -13.80
CA ARG A 317 9.60 -8.39 -15.17
C ARG A 317 8.15 -8.85 -15.24
N GLU A 318 7.54 -9.14 -14.12
CA GLU A 318 6.14 -9.60 -14.05
C GLU A 318 5.22 -8.40 -13.88
N PRO A 319 4.09 -8.31 -14.63
CA PRO A 319 3.06 -7.29 -14.40
C PRO A 319 2.26 -7.53 -13.13
N ILE A 320 1.33 -6.63 -12.81
CA ILE A 320 0.22 -6.95 -11.93
C ILE A 320 -0.82 -7.64 -12.78
N GLU A 321 -1.24 -8.84 -12.40
CA GLU A 321 -2.26 -9.61 -13.11
C GLU A 321 -3.54 -9.68 -12.29
N VAL A 322 -4.66 -9.27 -12.88
CA VAL A 322 -6.02 -9.39 -12.33
C VAL A 322 -6.74 -10.45 -13.13
N ARG A 323 -6.95 -11.63 -12.55
CA ARG A 323 -7.65 -12.76 -13.18
C ARG A 323 -9.10 -12.78 -12.73
N ILE A 324 -10.02 -12.74 -13.68
CA ILE A 324 -11.45 -12.77 -13.43
C ILE A 324 -11.96 -14.16 -13.82
N LEU A 325 -12.32 -14.94 -12.80
CA LEU A 325 -12.89 -16.28 -12.94
C LEU A 325 -14.40 -16.24 -12.64
N PRO A 326 -15.16 -17.30 -12.96
CA PRO A 326 -16.61 -17.31 -12.77
C PRO A 326 -17.08 -17.09 -11.32
N ASP A 327 -16.26 -17.45 -10.34
CA ASP A 327 -16.60 -17.43 -8.91
C ASP A 327 -15.68 -16.52 -8.06
N ARG A 328 -14.62 -15.95 -8.63
CA ARG A 328 -13.63 -15.16 -7.91
C ARG A 328 -12.84 -14.22 -8.80
N ILE A 329 -12.22 -13.26 -8.18
CA ILE A 329 -11.19 -12.40 -8.76
C ILE A 329 -9.89 -12.66 -8.01
N GLU A 330 -8.80 -12.87 -8.74
CA GLU A 330 -7.46 -13.06 -8.23
C GLU A 330 -6.59 -11.87 -8.64
N ILE A 331 -5.89 -11.25 -7.69
CA ILE A 331 -4.95 -10.16 -7.95
C ILE A 331 -3.56 -10.64 -7.55
N LEU A 332 -2.72 -10.86 -8.55
CA LEU A 332 -1.36 -11.36 -8.41
C LEU A 332 -0.36 -10.22 -8.59
N SER A 333 0.58 -10.12 -7.68
CA SER A 333 1.70 -9.16 -7.76
C SER A 333 3.01 -9.78 -7.29
N HIS A 334 4.12 -9.22 -7.74
CA HIS A 334 5.47 -9.67 -7.40
C HIS A 334 6.31 -8.53 -6.83
N PRO A 335 7.19 -8.84 -5.87
CA PRO A 335 7.31 -10.06 -5.08
C PRO A 335 6.28 -10.10 -3.95
N GLY A 336 6.35 -11.15 -3.12
CA GLY A 336 5.46 -11.38 -2.00
C GLY A 336 5.57 -10.36 -0.86
N ALA A 337 4.77 -10.56 0.16
CA ALA A 337 4.73 -9.71 1.35
C ALA A 337 6.10 -9.61 2.03
N ASP A 338 6.38 -8.47 2.65
CA ASP A 338 7.64 -8.24 3.38
C ASP A 338 7.89 -9.35 4.42
N ARG A 339 9.15 -9.78 4.53
CA ARG A 339 9.55 -10.88 5.42
C ARG A 339 9.30 -10.60 6.91
N SER A 340 9.14 -9.34 7.29
CA SER A 340 8.74 -8.96 8.66
C SER A 340 7.31 -9.38 9.01
N ILE A 341 6.48 -9.68 8.01
CA ILE A 341 5.12 -10.20 8.19
C ILE A 341 5.18 -11.72 8.13
N SER A 342 4.89 -12.40 9.25
CA SER A 342 4.79 -13.86 9.23
C SER A 342 3.60 -14.32 8.38
N ILE A 343 3.75 -15.46 7.67
CA ILE A 343 2.67 -16.04 6.85
C ILE A 343 1.43 -16.32 7.69
N SER A 344 1.61 -16.77 8.94
CA SER A 344 0.51 -17.01 9.87
C SER A 344 -0.25 -15.74 10.25
N ASN A 345 0.44 -14.60 10.40
CA ASN A 345 -0.19 -13.31 10.65
C ASN A 345 -0.90 -12.78 9.41
N LEU A 346 -0.31 -12.97 8.23
CA LEU A 346 -0.94 -12.59 6.95
C LEU A 346 -2.28 -13.32 6.77
N ARG A 347 -2.29 -14.66 6.96
CA ARG A 347 -3.51 -15.49 6.88
C ARG A 347 -4.59 -15.11 7.90
N ARG A 348 -4.23 -14.46 8.99
CA ARG A 348 -5.14 -13.93 10.02
C ARG A 348 -5.45 -12.45 9.83
N PHE A 349 -5.08 -11.87 8.70
CA PHE A 349 -5.26 -10.45 8.39
C PHE A 349 -4.56 -9.49 9.38
N LYS A 350 -3.50 -9.96 10.06
CA LYS A 350 -2.72 -9.21 11.04
C LYS A 350 -1.38 -8.77 10.45
N ALA A 351 -1.42 -8.04 9.33
CA ALA A 351 -0.23 -7.44 8.76
C ALA A 351 0.07 -6.12 9.46
N SER A 352 1.07 -6.11 10.35
CA SER A 352 1.47 -4.93 11.12
C SER A 352 2.81 -4.32 10.70
N SER A 353 3.40 -4.79 9.59
CA SER A 353 4.64 -4.20 9.09
C SER A 353 4.39 -2.83 8.48
N ARG A 354 5.29 -1.88 8.78
CA ARG A 354 5.32 -0.55 8.19
C ARG A 354 6.47 -0.39 7.19
N ARG A 355 7.08 -1.48 6.75
CA ARG A 355 8.10 -1.47 5.71
C ARG A 355 7.43 -1.50 4.35
N TYR A 356 7.46 -0.37 3.67
CA TYR A 356 6.89 -0.20 2.34
C TYR A 356 8.01 -0.22 1.31
N ARG A 357 7.86 -1.03 0.25
CA ARG A 357 8.88 -1.18 -0.79
C ARG A 357 9.04 0.07 -1.63
N ASN A 358 7.93 0.67 -2.03
CA ASN A 358 7.88 1.84 -2.89
C ASN A 358 7.24 3.02 -2.15
N ARG A 359 7.99 3.61 -1.24
CA ARG A 359 7.43 4.66 -0.40
C ARG A 359 7.01 5.89 -1.17
N ARG A 360 7.79 6.26 -2.18
CA ARG A 360 7.50 7.42 -3.04
C ARG A 360 6.26 7.19 -3.89
N VAL A 361 6.09 5.96 -4.44
CA VAL A 361 4.85 5.56 -5.11
C VAL A 361 3.65 5.73 -4.17
N GLY A 362 3.77 5.23 -2.94
CA GLY A 362 2.70 5.35 -1.95
C GLY A 362 2.36 6.79 -1.58
N GLU A 363 3.34 7.70 -1.55
CA GLU A 363 3.11 9.13 -1.33
C GLU A 363 2.24 9.74 -2.43
N PHE A 364 2.62 9.53 -3.69
CA PHE A 364 1.87 10.05 -4.83
C PHE A 364 0.45 9.49 -4.89
N LEU A 365 0.28 8.17 -4.68
CA LEU A 365 -1.04 7.55 -4.66
C LEU A 365 -1.92 8.09 -3.52
N LYS A 366 -1.33 8.40 -2.37
CA LYS A 366 -2.03 8.94 -1.21
C LYS A 366 -2.48 10.37 -1.43
N GLU A 367 -1.63 11.20 -2.00
CA GLU A 367 -1.96 12.59 -2.36
C GLU A 367 -3.08 12.64 -3.40
N LEU A 368 -3.14 11.64 -4.30
CA LEU A 368 -4.24 11.45 -5.26
C LEU A 368 -5.48 10.75 -4.66
N HIS A 369 -5.51 10.50 -3.35
CA HIS A 369 -6.59 9.76 -2.66
C HIS A 369 -6.85 8.35 -3.19
N LEU A 370 -5.88 7.72 -3.83
CA LEU A 370 -5.95 6.36 -4.36
C LEU A 370 -5.57 5.29 -3.32
N THR A 371 -4.99 5.70 -2.19
CA THR A 371 -4.71 4.84 -1.03
C THR A 371 -4.74 5.68 0.26
N GLU A 372 -5.07 5.06 1.39
CA GLU A 372 -5.08 5.76 2.68
C GLU A 372 -3.72 5.72 3.41
N GLY A 373 -2.85 4.74 3.12
CA GLY A 373 -1.50 4.62 3.67
C GLY A 373 -1.40 4.49 5.20
N ARG A 374 -2.49 4.09 5.90
CA ARG A 374 -2.56 4.00 7.37
C ARG A 374 -2.59 2.57 7.90
N ASN A 375 -2.26 1.58 7.09
CA ASN A 375 -2.36 0.16 7.43
C ASN A 375 -3.80 -0.28 7.80
N THR A 376 -4.80 0.42 7.29
CA THR A 376 -6.23 0.14 7.50
C THR A 376 -6.86 -0.64 6.35
N GLY A 377 -6.14 -0.79 5.24
CA GLY A 377 -6.65 -1.30 3.97
C GLY A 377 -7.22 -2.71 4.06
N ILE A 378 -6.50 -3.65 4.66
CA ILE A 378 -7.01 -5.01 4.86
C ILE A 378 -8.30 -4.99 5.69
N HIS A 379 -8.38 -4.17 6.72
CA HIS A 379 -9.61 -4.07 7.55
C HIS A 379 -10.77 -3.41 6.77
N LYS A 380 -10.48 -2.43 5.90
CA LYS A 380 -11.48 -1.81 5.01
C LYS A 380 -12.02 -2.85 4.02
N MET A 381 -11.14 -3.64 3.41
CA MET A 381 -11.50 -4.75 2.51
C MET A 381 -12.40 -5.76 3.22
N LEU A 382 -12.00 -6.26 4.40
CA LEU A 382 -12.78 -7.22 5.20
C LEU A 382 -14.15 -6.68 5.57
N ARG A 383 -14.22 -5.42 6.03
CA ARG A 383 -15.48 -4.78 6.36
C ARG A 383 -16.40 -4.68 5.15
N SER A 384 -15.89 -4.23 4.00
CA SER A 384 -16.66 -4.10 2.76
C SER A 384 -17.19 -5.46 2.27
N LEU A 385 -16.39 -6.52 2.35
CA LEU A 385 -16.81 -7.88 2.02
C LEU A 385 -17.89 -8.37 2.99
N SER A 386 -17.72 -8.16 4.30
CA SER A 386 -18.72 -8.54 5.32
C SER A 386 -20.04 -7.81 5.14
N GLU A 387 -20.03 -6.49 4.91
CA GLU A 387 -21.23 -5.67 4.67
C GLU A 387 -21.95 -6.11 3.39
N ASN A 388 -21.23 -6.53 2.36
CA ASN A 388 -21.81 -7.07 1.12
C ASN A 388 -22.32 -8.52 1.29
N GLY A 389 -21.97 -9.22 2.37
CA GLY A 389 -22.25 -10.66 2.54
C GLY A 389 -21.41 -11.57 1.65
N SER A 390 -20.24 -11.11 1.24
CA SER A 390 -19.24 -11.89 0.50
C SER A 390 -18.38 -12.71 1.44
N PRO A 391 -17.80 -13.84 0.99
CA PRO A 391 -16.82 -14.60 1.77
C PRO A 391 -15.58 -13.77 2.11
N GLU A 392 -14.86 -14.18 3.17
CA GLU A 392 -13.55 -13.61 3.47
C GLU A 392 -12.57 -13.86 2.32
N PRO A 393 -11.66 -12.92 2.04
CA PRO A 393 -10.66 -13.08 0.99
C PRO A 393 -9.57 -14.04 1.45
N ILE A 394 -8.79 -14.56 0.50
CA ILE A 394 -7.58 -15.32 0.81
C ILE A 394 -6.37 -14.47 0.45
N LEU A 395 -5.42 -14.33 1.37
CA LEU A 395 -4.12 -13.68 1.16
C LEU A 395 -3.03 -14.75 1.17
N GLU A 396 -2.33 -14.92 0.06
CA GLU A 396 -1.32 -15.96 -0.12
C GLU A 396 0.02 -15.38 -0.54
N THR A 397 1.06 -16.02 -0.09
CA THR A 397 2.44 -15.83 -0.52
C THR A 397 3.19 -17.13 -0.22
N ASP A 398 4.23 -17.44 -0.99
CA ASP A 398 5.11 -18.56 -0.74
C ASP A 398 6.15 -18.27 0.37
N GLU A 399 6.92 -19.28 0.75
CA GLU A 399 7.98 -19.14 1.75
C GLU A 399 9.12 -18.24 1.28
N ASP A 400 9.41 -18.26 -0.02
CA ASP A 400 10.45 -17.45 -0.67
C ASP A 400 10.01 -16.02 -0.94
N ARG A 401 8.72 -15.70 -0.76
CA ARG A 401 8.12 -14.38 -1.01
C ARG A 401 8.26 -13.93 -2.47
N LEU A 402 8.05 -14.84 -3.39
CA LEU A 402 8.14 -14.56 -4.82
C LEU A 402 6.89 -13.88 -5.38
N TYR A 403 5.71 -14.16 -4.80
CA TYR A 403 4.45 -13.57 -5.21
C TYR A 403 3.55 -13.22 -4.03
N PHE A 404 2.60 -12.35 -4.28
CA PHE A 404 1.48 -12.03 -3.40
C PHE A 404 0.18 -12.16 -4.18
N LEU A 405 -0.71 -13.03 -3.72
CA LEU A 405 -1.99 -13.30 -4.33
C LEU A 405 -3.12 -12.92 -3.37
N VAL A 406 -4.05 -12.13 -3.87
CA VAL A 406 -5.30 -11.80 -3.18
C VAL A 406 -6.45 -12.44 -3.97
N THR A 407 -7.19 -13.36 -3.33
CA THR A 407 -8.38 -13.97 -3.91
C THR A 407 -9.63 -13.39 -3.25
N ILE A 408 -10.48 -12.77 -4.04
CA ILE A 408 -11.77 -12.20 -3.62
C ILE A 408 -12.87 -13.02 -4.28
N PHE A 409 -13.71 -13.66 -3.46
CA PHE A 409 -14.82 -14.50 -3.94
C PHE A 409 -16.04 -13.67 -4.24
N ALA A 410 -16.76 -14.07 -5.30
CA ALA A 410 -18.07 -13.53 -5.59
C ALA A 410 -19.04 -13.81 -4.43
N ARG A 411 -19.95 -12.86 -4.17
CA ARG A 411 -21.06 -13.12 -3.25
C ARG A 411 -21.88 -14.29 -3.77
N PRO A 412 -22.15 -15.32 -2.96
CA PRO A 412 -23.01 -16.42 -3.38
C PRO A 412 -24.40 -15.93 -3.73
N SER A 413 -24.94 -16.29 -4.90
CA SER A 413 -26.34 -16.05 -5.25
C SER A 413 -27.24 -16.79 -4.28
N VAL A 414 -28.13 -16.07 -3.61
CA VAL A 414 -29.17 -16.70 -2.77
C VAL A 414 -30.25 -17.22 -3.72
N SER A 415 -30.26 -18.54 -3.97
CA SER A 415 -31.39 -19.16 -4.67
C SER A 415 -32.67 -18.99 -3.84
N PRO A 416 -33.83 -18.57 -4.45
CA PRO A 416 -35.09 -18.43 -3.71
C PRO A 416 -35.50 -19.81 -3.17
N GLY A 417 -35.26 -20.06 -1.89
CA GLY A 417 -35.67 -21.34 -1.26
C GLY A 417 -34.91 -21.71 0.01
N SER A 418 -33.89 -21.00 0.43
CA SER A 418 -33.20 -21.29 1.70
C SER A 418 -33.16 -20.07 2.61
N ALA A 419 -34.18 -19.93 3.45
CA ALA A 419 -34.17 -19.03 4.58
C ALA A 419 -33.11 -19.46 5.59
N SER A 420 -32.26 -18.49 5.92
CA SER A 420 -31.37 -18.36 7.08
C SER A 420 -30.58 -19.59 7.57
N SER A 421 -29.29 -19.55 7.39
CA SER A 421 -28.38 -19.83 8.51
C SER A 421 -26.98 -19.27 8.23
N ASN A 422 -26.46 -18.51 9.19
CA ASN A 422 -25.07 -18.12 9.34
C ASN A 422 -24.11 -19.29 9.07
N GLY A 423 -23.09 -19.08 8.20
CA GLY A 423 -21.91 -19.89 8.36
C GLY A 423 -21.32 -20.52 7.11
N GLY A 424 -20.17 -20.01 6.71
CA GLY A 424 -19.18 -20.81 5.98
C GLY A 424 -18.65 -21.96 6.83
N SER A 425 -18.52 -21.78 8.14
CA SER A 425 -18.14 -22.82 9.12
C SER A 425 -19.21 -23.94 9.20
N THR A 426 -20.48 -23.61 9.27
CA THR A 426 -21.60 -24.58 9.40
C THR A 426 -21.80 -25.44 8.15
N LYS A 427 -21.48 -24.99 6.93
CA LYS A 427 -21.59 -25.85 5.73
C LYS A 427 -20.49 -26.91 5.68
N ILE A 428 -19.27 -26.56 6.10
CA ILE A 428 -18.16 -27.53 6.18
C ILE A 428 -18.43 -28.48 7.34
N GLU A 429 -18.82 -28.01 8.49
CA GLU A 429 -19.20 -28.81 9.65
C GLU A 429 -20.40 -29.75 9.33
N GLY A 430 -21.44 -29.25 8.72
CA GLY A 430 -22.57 -30.06 8.28
C GLY A 430 -22.20 -31.11 7.21
N ARG A 431 -21.23 -30.80 6.34
CA ARG A 431 -20.72 -31.78 5.37
C ARG A 431 -19.81 -32.82 6.06
N HIS A 432 -18.97 -32.41 6.98
CA HIS A 432 -18.16 -33.31 7.80
C HIS A 432 -19.03 -34.26 8.61
N GLU A 433 -20.11 -33.77 9.25
CA GLU A 433 -21.05 -34.61 9.99
C GLU A 433 -21.73 -35.66 9.08
N ARG A 434 -22.12 -35.27 7.85
CA ARG A 434 -22.70 -36.21 6.87
C ARG A 434 -21.69 -37.28 6.43
N ILE A 435 -20.42 -36.89 6.26
CA ILE A 435 -19.33 -37.84 5.91
C ILE A 435 -19.10 -38.79 7.08
N LEU A 436 -19.02 -38.30 8.31
CA LEU A 436 -18.82 -39.13 9.51
C LEU A 436 -19.99 -40.06 9.75
N ALA A 437 -21.24 -39.59 9.66
CA ALA A 437 -22.44 -40.40 9.81
C ALA A 437 -22.46 -41.53 8.76
N TYR A 438 -22.21 -41.19 7.49
CA TYR A 438 -22.20 -42.22 6.42
C TYR A 438 -21.13 -43.27 6.64
N LEU A 439 -19.89 -42.86 6.98
CA LEU A 439 -18.77 -43.81 7.19
C LEU A 439 -18.90 -44.60 8.49
N LYS A 440 -19.61 -44.07 9.49
CA LYS A 440 -19.98 -44.81 10.70
C LYS A 440 -20.93 -45.98 10.42
N ASP A 441 -21.94 -45.70 9.57
CA ASP A 441 -22.92 -46.74 9.17
C ASP A 441 -22.36 -47.69 8.11
N ASN A 442 -21.35 -47.27 7.33
CA ASN A 442 -20.73 -48.02 6.23
C ASN A 442 -19.19 -48.08 6.37
N PRO A 443 -18.67 -48.70 7.44
CA PRO A 443 -17.25 -48.60 7.79
C PRO A 443 -16.30 -49.25 6.77
N SER A 444 -16.76 -50.14 5.94
CA SER A 444 -15.95 -50.88 4.94
C SER A 444 -16.04 -50.24 3.54
N GLU A 445 -16.86 -49.20 3.37
CA GLU A 445 -17.09 -48.58 2.07
C GLU A 445 -15.89 -47.75 1.56
N SER A 446 -15.82 -47.68 0.22
CA SER A 446 -14.80 -46.87 -0.43
C SER A 446 -15.18 -45.39 -0.44
N LEU A 447 -14.18 -44.49 -0.41
CA LEU A 447 -14.44 -43.04 -0.55
C LEU A 447 -15.10 -42.70 -1.89
N ALA A 448 -14.82 -43.47 -2.95
CA ALA A 448 -15.45 -43.26 -4.26
C ALA A 448 -16.95 -43.52 -4.21
N THR A 449 -17.38 -44.57 -3.49
CA THR A 449 -18.80 -44.89 -3.28
C THR A 449 -19.45 -43.82 -2.35
N ALA A 450 -18.79 -43.48 -1.25
CA ALA A 450 -19.27 -42.47 -0.32
C ALA A 450 -19.48 -41.12 -1.04
N GLY A 451 -18.55 -40.70 -1.90
CA GLY A 451 -18.68 -39.48 -2.69
C GLY A 451 -19.88 -39.47 -3.62
N LYS A 452 -20.14 -40.58 -4.31
CA LYS A 452 -21.32 -40.71 -5.18
C LYS A 452 -22.63 -40.65 -4.39
N VAL A 453 -22.71 -41.33 -3.26
CA VAL A 453 -23.93 -41.38 -2.42
C VAL A 453 -24.20 -40.02 -1.77
N LEU A 454 -23.16 -39.34 -1.29
CA LEU A 454 -23.27 -38.04 -0.62
C LEU A 454 -23.34 -36.85 -1.59
N GLY A 455 -23.15 -37.11 -2.91
CA GLY A 455 -23.12 -36.04 -3.92
C GLY A 455 -21.92 -35.12 -3.77
N ILE A 456 -20.78 -35.62 -3.30
CA ILE A 456 -19.56 -34.87 -3.05
C ILE A 456 -18.51 -35.22 -4.10
N SER A 457 -17.89 -34.18 -4.71
CA SER A 457 -16.83 -34.43 -5.70
C SER A 457 -15.63 -35.14 -5.07
N PRO A 458 -14.90 -36.01 -5.81
CA PRO A 458 -13.75 -36.76 -5.28
C PRO A 458 -12.67 -35.87 -4.66
N SER A 459 -12.39 -34.71 -5.25
CA SER A 459 -11.41 -33.74 -4.74
C SER A 459 -11.84 -33.13 -3.40
N THR A 460 -13.10 -32.72 -3.28
CA THR A 460 -13.68 -32.18 -2.04
C THR A 460 -13.71 -33.24 -0.94
N LEU A 461 -14.17 -34.45 -1.25
CA LEU A 461 -14.24 -35.54 -0.28
C LEU A 461 -12.86 -35.93 0.26
N ASN A 462 -11.84 -36.02 -0.62
CA ASN A 462 -10.49 -36.34 -0.19
C ASN A 462 -9.89 -35.25 0.73
N ARG A 463 -10.15 -33.98 0.44
CA ARG A 463 -9.74 -32.86 1.30
C ARG A 463 -10.42 -32.91 2.67
N ASP A 464 -11.73 -33.11 2.70
CA ASP A 464 -12.50 -33.16 3.94
C ASP A 464 -12.11 -34.37 4.79
N VAL A 465 -11.87 -35.54 4.19
CA VAL A 465 -11.37 -36.73 4.87
C VAL A 465 -9.94 -36.53 5.40
N ALA A 466 -9.09 -35.78 4.67
CA ALA A 466 -7.74 -35.46 5.17
C ALA A 466 -7.82 -34.54 6.40
N GLN A 467 -8.72 -33.56 6.39
CA GLN A 467 -8.96 -32.68 7.53
C GLN A 467 -9.52 -33.44 8.72
N LEU A 468 -10.55 -34.27 8.56
CA LEU A 468 -11.13 -35.10 9.63
C LEU A 468 -10.13 -36.07 10.25
N LYS A 469 -9.16 -36.55 9.46
CA LYS A 469 -8.03 -37.33 9.99
C LYS A 469 -7.07 -36.51 10.80
N ALA A 470 -6.73 -35.30 10.36
CA ALA A 470 -5.86 -34.39 11.11
C ALA A 470 -6.50 -33.94 12.43
N GLU A 471 -7.82 -33.86 12.48
CA GLU A 471 -8.62 -33.57 13.67
C GLU A 471 -8.86 -34.81 14.57
N HIS A 472 -8.32 -35.96 14.22
CA HIS A 472 -8.53 -37.26 14.89
C HIS A 472 -10.00 -37.71 15.01
N ARG A 473 -10.90 -37.16 14.20
CA ARG A 473 -12.33 -37.51 14.15
C ARG A 473 -12.63 -38.69 13.23
N LEU A 474 -11.70 -39.05 12.36
CA LEU A 474 -11.81 -40.14 11.43
C LEU A 474 -10.48 -40.89 11.32
N ILE A 475 -10.49 -42.19 11.55
CA ILE A 475 -9.29 -43.03 11.48
C ILE A 475 -9.57 -44.17 10.51
N ARG A 476 -8.54 -44.60 9.74
CA ARG A 476 -8.66 -45.78 8.92
C ARG A 476 -7.82 -46.92 9.51
N GLU A 477 -8.46 -47.97 9.86
CA GLU A 477 -7.80 -49.18 10.36
C GLU A 477 -7.66 -50.21 9.23
N GLY A 478 -6.46 -50.75 9.02
CA GLY A 478 -6.17 -51.77 8.03
C GLY A 478 -5.67 -51.26 6.64
N PRO A 479 -5.48 -52.14 5.66
CA PRO A 479 -4.88 -51.79 4.37
C PRO A 479 -5.81 -50.93 3.50
N LYS A 480 -5.24 -50.33 2.44
CA LYS A 480 -6.00 -49.48 1.46
C LYS A 480 -7.19 -50.23 0.81
N ARG A 481 -7.12 -51.52 0.64
CA ARG A 481 -8.22 -52.40 0.19
C ARG A 481 -8.62 -53.28 1.36
N GLY A 482 -9.88 -53.19 1.80
CA GLY A 482 -10.44 -54.01 2.89
C GLY A 482 -10.30 -53.44 4.30
N GLY A 483 -9.72 -52.25 4.49
CA GLY A 483 -9.69 -51.58 5.79
C GLY A 483 -11.02 -50.90 6.13
N LYS A 484 -11.23 -50.61 7.46
CA LYS A 484 -12.45 -50.00 7.99
C LYS A 484 -12.22 -48.58 8.45
N TRP A 485 -13.25 -47.74 8.35
CA TRP A 485 -13.29 -46.41 8.88
C TRP A 485 -13.80 -46.42 10.33
N LEU A 486 -13.08 -45.80 11.22
CA LEU A 486 -13.48 -45.57 12.61
C LEU A 486 -13.77 -44.06 12.79
N VAL A 487 -14.96 -43.77 13.29
CA VAL A 487 -15.40 -42.43 13.64
C VAL A 487 -15.29 -42.27 15.14
N SER A 488 -14.52 -41.27 15.57
CA SER A 488 -14.32 -40.94 16.98
C SER A 488 -15.40 -40.00 17.50
#